data_38a0926539baabfd2e5ee3bc0b6f1edc
#
_entry.id   38a0926539baabfd2e5ee3bc0b6f1edc
#
_cell.length_a   1.000
_cell.length_b   1.000
_cell.length_c   1.000
_cell.angle_alpha   90.00
_cell.angle_beta   90.00
_cell.angle_gamma   90.00
#
_symmetry.space_group_name_H-M   'P 1'
#
loop_
_entity.id
_entity.type
_entity.pdbx_description
1 polymer ?
#
loop_
_entity_poly.entity_id
_entity_poly.type
_entity_poly.pdbx_seq_one_letter_code
_entity_poly.pdbx_strand_id
1 'polypeptide(L)'
;MTPPKPPSTPKHKRGDVVLVLFPNSNLQSAKVRPALVVEANNLNSGLSQLVIAMISSNLARANHPSRVLVLTATPEGQQSGLLADSVVMTDNLATVALTVIVRNVGTLPTTEVDVALRHALGL
;
A
#
# COMPACT_ATOMS: atom_id res chain seq x y z
N MET A 1 0.61 -9.79 38.33
CA MET A 1 0.72 -9.96 36.88
C MET A 1 -0.26 -9.00 36.20
N THR A 2 0.24 -8.11 35.39
CA THR A 2 -0.61 -7.19 34.64
C THR A 2 -1.22 -7.95 33.45
N PRO A 3 -2.55 -7.91 33.25
CA PRO A 3 -3.15 -8.56 32.10
C PRO A 3 -2.57 -7.97 30.81
N PRO A 4 -2.39 -8.76 29.75
CA PRO A 4 -1.94 -8.22 28.48
C PRO A 4 -2.93 -7.18 27.99
N LYS A 5 -2.41 -6.09 27.43
CA LYS A 5 -3.26 -5.10 26.79
C LYS A 5 -4.00 -5.75 25.64
N PRO A 6 -5.29 -5.45 25.43
CA PRO A 6 -5.96 -5.89 24.22
C PRO A 6 -5.19 -5.36 23.00
N PRO A 7 -5.15 -6.13 21.89
CA PRO A 7 -4.49 -5.63 20.70
C PRO A 7 -5.11 -4.29 20.30
N SER A 8 -4.27 -3.28 20.18
CA SER A 8 -4.71 -1.99 19.68
C SER A 8 -5.22 -2.15 18.24
N THR A 9 -6.28 -1.43 17.91
CA THR A 9 -6.74 -1.35 16.51
C THR A 9 -5.57 -0.91 15.64
N PRO A 10 -5.25 -1.64 14.55
CA PRO A 10 -4.15 -1.23 13.69
C PRO A 10 -4.42 0.17 13.15
N LYS A 11 -3.42 1.03 13.22
CA LYS A 11 -3.49 2.37 12.66
C LYS A 11 -3.68 2.35 11.15
N HIS A 12 -3.14 1.33 10.50
CA HIS A 12 -3.21 1.11 9.06
C HIS A 12 -3.83 -0.26 8.81
N LYS A 13 -4.84 -0.30 7.93
CA LYS A 13 -5.57 -1.53 7.59
C LYS A 13 -5.26 -1.90 6.15
N ARG A 14 -5.37 -3.19 5.86
CA ARG A 14 -5.29 -3.70 4.49
C ARG A 14 -6.28 -2.97 3.60
N GLY A 15 -5.81 -2.46 2.47
CA GLY A 15 -6.60 -1.62 1.57
C GLY A 15 -6.43 -0.12 1.79
N ASP A 16 -5.79 0.31 2.87
CA ASP A 16 -5.49 1.73 3.06
C ASP A 16 -4.46 2.19 2.02
N VAL A 17 -4.69 3.38 1.46
CA VAL A 17 -3.72 4.09 0.63
C VAL A 17 -2.95 5.03 1.55
N VAL A 18 -1.64 4.86 1.61
CA VAL A 18 -0.77 5.62 2.50
C VAL A 18 0.28 6.37 1.69
N LEU A 19 0.76 7.47 2.25
CA LEU A 19 1.93 8.18 1.73
C LEU A 19 3.15 7.73 2.54
N VAL A 20 4.20 7.34 1.84
CA VAL A 20 5.41 6.77 2.44
C VAL A 20 6.61 7.59 2.00
N LEU A 21 7.51 7.86 2.96
CA LEU A 21 8.74 8.58 2.72
C LEU A 21 9.82 7.60 2.27
N PHE A 22 10.23 7.70 0.99
CA PHE A 22 11.31 6.88 0.44
C PHE A 22 12.54 7.73 0.15
N PRO A 23 13.75 7.23 0.42
CA PRO A 23 14.96 7.93 0.00
C PRO A 23 15.06 7.97 -1.53
N ASN A 24 15.52 9.10 -2.06
CA ASN A 24 15.87 9.18 -3.47
C ASN A 24 17.17 8.40 -3.73
N SER A 25 17.44 8.13 -5.01
CA SER A 25 18.60 7.33 -5.41
C SER A 25 19.94 7.93 -4.97
N ASN A 26 20.00 9.25 -4.73
CA ASN A 26 21.21 9.92 -4.23
C ASN A 26 21.41 9.77 -2.71
N LEU A 27 20.42 9.22 -1.98
CA LEU A 27 20.41 9.04 -0.53
C LEU A 27 20.54 10.34 0.29
N GLN A 28 20.46 11.51 -0.34
CA GLN A 28 20.58 12.82 0.30
C GLN A 28 19.25 13.49 0.53
N SER A 29 18.20 13.01 -0.13
CA SER A 29 16.84 13.54 -0.02
C SER A 29 15.85 12.39 -0.02
N ALA A 30 14.60 12.70 0.29
CA ALA A 30 13.53 11.72 0.31
C ALA A 30 12.32 12.27 -0.44
N LYS A 31 11.50 11.38 -0.99
CA LYS A 31 10.29 11.71 -1.71
C LYS A 31 9.12 10.95 -1.13
N VAL A 32 7.99 11.63 -0.96
CA VAL A 32 6.75 11.00 -0.54
C VAL A 32 6.10 10.31 -1.74
N ARG A 33 5.77 9.02 -1.60
CA ARG A 33 5.14 8.21 -2.66
C ARG A 33 3.92 7.49 -2.11
N PRO A 34 2.86 7.32 -2.91
CA PRO A 34 1.71 6.53 -2.47
C PRO A 34 2.02 5.05 -2.53
N ALA A 35 1.39 4.31 -1.62
CA ALA A 35 1.47 2.86 -1.56
C ALA A 35 0.17 2.30 -1.01
N LEU A 36 -0.10 1.03 -1.30
CA LEU A 36 -1.26 0.32 -0.81
C LEU A 36 -0.84 -0.64 0.30
N VAL A 37 -1.53 -0.60 1.43
CA VAL A 37 -1.31 -1.57 2.50
C VAL A 37 -1.88 -2.92 2.07
N VAL A 38 -1.01 -3.91 1.97
CA VAL A 38 -1.39 -5.28 1.58
C VAL A 38 -1.19 -6.29 2.70
N GLU A 39 -0.55 -5.89 3.79
CA GLU A 39 -0.37 -6.74 4.96
C GLU A 39 -1.71 -7.18 5.54
N ALA A 40 -1.81 -8.45 5.93
CA ALA A 40 -2.99 -8.96 6.61
C ALA A 40 -3.22 -8.21 7.93
N ASN A 41 -4.47 -7.84 8.22
CA ASN A 41 -4.80 -7.09 9.44
C ASN A 41 -4.46 -7.86 10.72
N ASN A 42 -4.43 -9.20 10.63
CA ASN A 42 -4.17 -10.10 11.77
C ASN A 42 -2.80 -10.77 11.69
N LEU A 43 -1.86 -10.20 10.94
CA LEU A 43 -0.52 -10.80 10.82
C LEU A 43 0.20 -10.87 12.17
N ASN A 44 0.11 -9.80 12.97
CA ASN A 44 0.66 -9.73 14.32
C ASN A 44 2.13 -10.20 14.42
N SER A 45 2.96 -9.66 13.52
CA SER A 45 4.38 -10.04 13.49
C SER A 45 5.17 -9.61 14.74
N GLY A 46 4.62 -8.67 15.53
CA GLY A 46 5.33 -8.06 16.65
C GLY A 46 6.36 -7.01 16.24
N LEU A 47 6.48 -6.72 14.96
CA LEU A 47 7.45 -5.76 14.42
C LEU A 47 6.74 -4.46 14.02
N SER A 48 7.41 -3.33 14.24
CA SER A 48 6.90 -2.00 13.89
C SER A 48 7.14 -1.70 12.41
N GLN A 49 6.51 -2.50 11.55
CA GLN A 49 6.67 -2.45 10.10
C GLN A 49 5.37 -2.81 9.40
N LEU A 50 5.31 -2.55 8.10
CA LEU A 50 4.12 -2.76 7.30
C LEU A 50 4.51 -3.21 5.89
N VAL A 51 3.81 -4.23 5.36
CA VAL A 51 4.00 -4.69 3.97
C VAL A 51 3.08 -3.88 3.07
N ILE A 52 3.66 -3.27 2.05
CA ILE A 52 2.96 -2.39 1.11
C ILE A 52 3.27 -2.79 -0.33
N ALA A 53 2.36 -2.42 -1.24
CA ALA A 53 2.58 -2.46 -2.69
C ALA A 53 2.74 -1.03 -3.19
N MET A 54 3.73 -0.80 -4.04
CA MET A 54 3.99 0.52 -4.59
C MET A 54 2.90 0.94 -5.58
N ILE A 55 2.59 2.22 -5.61
CA ILE A 55 1.66 2.82 -6.56
C ILE A 55 2.43 3.78 -7.46
N SER A 56 2.26 3.61 -8.77
CA SER A 56 2.95 4.41 -9.79
C SER A 56 1.94 5.23 -10.59
N SER A 57 2.30 6.46 -10.95
CA SER A 57 1.52 7.25 -11.91
C SER A 57 1.90 6.99 -13.37
N ASN A 58 2.84 6.09 -13.63
CA ASN A 58 3.21 5.70 -14.98
C ASN A 58 2.21 4.67 -15.51
N LEU A 59 1.24 5.11 -16.29
CA LEU A 59 0.15 4.26 -16.78
C LEU A 59 0.62 3.22 -17.82
N ALA A 60 1.81 3.38 -18.39
CA ALA A 60 2.38 2.37 -19.28
C ALA A 60 2.61 1.03 -18.55
N ARG A 61 2.65 1.04 -17.22
CA ARG A 61 2.82 -0.17 -16.41
C ARG A 61 1.52 -0.92 -16.14
N ALA A 62 0.36 -0.38 -16.56
CA ALA A 62 -0.94 -0.93 -16.22
C ALA A 62 -1.24 -2.28 -16.88
N ASN A 63 -0.68 -2.55 -18.04
CA ASN A 63 -1.05 -3.71 -18.86
C ASN A 63 -0.32 -4.98 -18.44
N HIS A 64 -0.58 -5.46 -17.23
CA HIS A 64 0.02 -6.68 -16.69
C HIS A 64 -0.90 -7.29 -15.63
N PRO A 65 -0.98 -8.64 -15.53
CA PRO A 65 -1.88 -9.28 -14.55
C PRO A 65 -1.61 -8.97 -13.08
N SER A 66 -0.38 -8.58 -12.73
CA SER A 66 -0.02 -8.18 -11.37
C SER A 66 -0.21 -6.68 -11.11
N ARG A 67 -0.88 -5.96 -12.01
CA ARG A 67 -1.11 -4.52 -11.90
C ARG A 67 -2.59 -4.22 -11.82
N VAL A 68 -2.96 -3.24 -11.00
CA VAL A 68 -4.35 -2.78 -10.85
C VAL A 68 -4.41 -1.31 -11.23
N LEU A 69 -5.15 -1.00 -12.29
CA LEU A 69 -5.36 0.37 -12.74
C LEU A 69 -6.38 1.06 -11.84
N VAL A 70 -6.06 2.25 -11.37
CA VAL A 70 -6.95 3.10 -10.58
C VAL A 70 -7.16 4.41 -11.32
N LEU A 71 -8.39 4.63 -11.77
CA LEU A 71 -8.77 5.87 -12.47
C LEU A 71 -9.45 6.81 -11.49
N THR A 72 -8.96 8.05 -11.39
CA THR A 72 -9.47 9.02 -10.41
C THR A 72 -10.92 9.41 -10.65
N ALA A 73 -11.42 9.26 -11.89
CA ALA A 73 -12.82 9.55 -12.22
C ALA A 73 -13.80 8.48 -11.71
N THR A 74 -13.31 7.32 -11.30
CA THR A 74 -14.18 6.25 -10.77
C THR A 74 -14.44 6.45 -9.27
N PRO A 75 -15.53 5.85 -8.74
CA PRO A 75 -15.77 5.91 -7.28
C PRO A 75 -14.61 5.35 -6.47
N GLU A 76 -14.00 4.25 -6.92
CA GLU A 76 -12.82 3.64 -6.27
C GLU A 76 -11.64 4.60 -6.29
N GLY A 77 -11.41 5.27 -7.42
CA GLY A 77 -10.34 6.25 -7.55
C GLY A 77 -10.53 7.44 -6.63
N GLN A 78 -11.76 7.89 -6.45
CA GLN A 78 -12.06 8.99 -5.53
C GLN A 78 -11.85 8.58 -4.08
N GLN A 79 -12.24 7.37 -3.70
CA GLN A 79 -12.01 6.85 -2.35
C GLN A 79 -10.53 6.64 -2.05
N SER A 80 -9.71 6.40 -3.06
CA SER A 80 -8.27 6.15 -2.89
C SER A 80 -7.50 7.37 -2.40
N GLY A 81 -8.02 8.57 -2.62
CA GLY A 81 -7.30 9.80 -2.30
C GLY A 81 -6.13 10.10 -3.24
N LEU A 82 -5.94 9.31 -4.29
CA LEU A 82 -4.89 9.55 -5.28
C LEU A 82 -5.24 10.78 -6.12
N LEU A 83 -4.22 11.58 -6.44
CA LEU A 83 -4.38 12.84 -7.18
C LEU A 83 -4.33 12.63 -8.69
N ALA A 84 -3.85 11.49 -9.16
CA ALA A 84 -3.71 11.16 -10.56
C ALA A 84 -4.06 9.70 -10.80
N ASP A 85 -4.46 9.38 -12.02
CA ASP A 85 -4.62 7.99 -12.45
C ASP A 85 -3.33 7.23 -12.17
N SER A 86 -3.46 6.04 -11.62
CA SER A 86 -2.33 5.33 -11.06
C SER A 86 -2.45 3.83 -11.28
N VAL A 87 -1.37 3.12 -11.00
CA VAL A 87 -1.27 1.67 -11.11
C VAL A 87 -0.74 1.12 -9.80
N VAL A 88 -1.49 0.24 -9.16
CA VAL A 88 -0.99 -0.53 -8.02
C VAL A 88 -0.14 -1.66 -8.56
N MET A 89 1.10 -1.73 -8.12
CA MET A 89 2.08 -2.71 -8.59
C MET A 89 2.27 -3.79 -7.54
N THR A 90 1.50 -4.88 -7.63
CA THR A 90 1.61 -5.97 -6.65
C THR A 90 2.88 -6.79 -6.79
N ASP A 91 3.60 -6.63 -7.90
CA ASP A 91 4.93 -7.21 -8.11
C ASP A 91 6.05 -6.29 -7.59
N ASN A 92 5.71 -5.17 -6.97
CA ASN A 92 6.65 -4.26 -6.33
C ASN A 92 6.24 -4.06 -4.87
N LEU A 93 6.55 -5.05 -4.05
CA LEU A 93 6.24 -5.07 -2.63
C LEU A 93 7.44 -4.57 -1.83
N ALA A 94 7.16 -3.91 -0.72
CA ALA A 94 8.18 -3.47 0.21
C ALA A 94 7.66 -3.63 1.63
N THR A 95 8.57 -3.93 2.55
CA THR A 95 8.29 -3.87 3.99
C THR A 95 8.98 -2.62 4.53
N VAL A 96 8.20 -1.72 5.12
CA VAL A 96 8.69 -0.44 5.58
C VAL A 96 8.43 -0.26 7.06
N ALA A 97 9.29 0.50 7.73
CA ALA A 97 9.06 0.87 9.13
C ALA A 97 7.83 1.77 9.24
N LEU A 98 7.04 1.62 10.31
CA LEU A 98 5.86 2.46 10.54
C LEU A 98 6.22 3.94 10.61
N THR A 99 7.43 4.26 11.04
CA THR A 99 7.90 5.66 11.17
C THR A 99 8.03 6.40 9.84
N VAL A 100 8.14 5.70 8.71
CA VAL A 100 8.22 6.34 7.39
C VAL A 100 6.85 6.55 6.75
N ILE A 101 5.78 6.07 7.36
CA ILE A 101 4.42 6.30 6.88
C ILE A 101 3.96 7.67 7.34
N VAL A 102 3.71 8.56 6.37
CA VAL A 102 3.36 9.95 6.64
C VAL A 102 1.92 10.07 7.08
N ARG A 103 0.98 9.49 6.31
CA ARG A 103 -0.44 9.49 6.63
C ARG A 103 -1.23 8.58 5.70
N ASN A 104 -2.46 8.25 6.09
CA ASN A 104 -3.46 7.65 5.21
C ASN A 104 -4.13 8.74 4.37
N VAL A 105 -4.37 8.47 3.10
CA VAL A 105 -5.07 9.41 2.20
C VAL A 105 -6.38 8.83 1.67
N GLY A 106 -6.62 7.54 1.82
CA GLY A 106 -7.85 6.91 1.37
C GLY A 106 -7.79 5.40 1.46
N THR A 107 -8.68 4.76 0.71
CA THR A 107 -8.80 3.30 0.67
C THR A 107 -9.07 2.82 -0.74
N LEU A 108 -8.73 1.56 -1.02
CA LEU A 108 -9.08 0.85 -2.25
C LEU A 108 -9.71 -0.49 -1.90
N PRO A 109 -10.69 -0.94 -2.69
CA PRO A 109 -11.17 -2.32 -2.56
C PRO A 109 -10.06 -3.29 -2.90
N THR A 110 -10.02 -4.43 -2.22
CA THR A 110 -8.90 -5.37 -2.34
C THR A 110 -9.19 -6.55 -3.27
N THR A 111 -10.38 -6.66 -3.83
CA THR A 111 -10.77 -7.82 -4.66
C THR A 111 -9.82 -8.00 -5.87
N GLU A 112 -9.61 -6.94 -6.66
CA GLU A 112 -8.70 -6.99 -7.81
C GLU A 112 -7.25 -7.09 -7.37
N VAL A 113 -6.92 -6.45 -6.27
CA VAL A 113 -5.57 -6.50 -5.67
C VAL A 113 -5.23 -7.92 -5.25
N ASP A 114 -6.18 -8.65 -4.67
CA ASP A 114 -5.99 -10.05 -4.27
C ASP A 114 -5.66 -10.94 -5.48
N VAL A 115 -6.39 -10.77 -6.57
CA VAL A 115 -6.14 -11.52 -7.81
C VAL A 115 -4.75 -11.20 -8.35
N ALA A 116 -4.38 -9.93 -8.38
CA ALA A 116 -3.07 -9.50 -8.86
C ALA A 116 -1.93 -10.04 -7.97
N LEU A 117 -2.12 -10.01 -6.64
CA LEU A 117 -1.14 -10.56 -5.70
C LEU A 117 -0.95 -12.06 -5.88
N ARG A 118 -2.05 -12.81 -6.06
CA ARG A 118 -1.96 -14.25 -6.31
C ARG A 118 -1.14 -14.53 -7.56
N HIS A 119 -1.34 -13.75 -8.61
CA HIS A 119 -0.57 -13.88 -9.84
C HIS A 119 0.91 -13.55 -9.59
N ALA A 120 1.20 -12.44 -8.94
CA ALA A 120 2.57 -11.99 -8.68
C ALA A 120 3.36 -12.99 -7.81
N LEU A 121 2.68 -13.63 -6.85
CA LEU A 121 3.31 -14.53 -5.87
C LEU A 121 3.16 -16.00 -6.23
N GLY A 122 2.44 -16.34 -7.29
CA GLY A 122 2.26 -17.74 -7.71
C GLY A 122 1.35 -18.55 -6.77
N LEU A 123 0.38 -17.91 -6.18
CA LEU A 123 -0.53 -18.55 -5.23
C LEU A 123 -1.81 -19.08 -5.89
#